data_59c6e312252ccd626b76905d330ffbf3
#
_entry.id   59c6e312252ccd626b76905d330ffbf3
#
_cell.length_a   1.000
_cell.length_b   1.000
_cell.length_c   1.000
_cell.angle_alpha   90.00
_cell.angle_beta   90.00
_cell.angle_gamma   90.00
#
_symmetry.space_group_name_H-M   'P 1'
#
loop_
_entity.id
_entity.type
_entity.pdbx_description
1 polymer ?
#
loop_
_entity_poly.entity_id
_entity_poly.type
_entity_poly.pdbx_seq_one_letter_code
_entity_poly.pdbx_strand_id
1 'polypeptide(L)'
;MIPASTVSRLLYLDTARGLAALSVMTWHFLLSVYGLNITDGHFNTPARVFWYGEADVIFFFIHSGFILAYTFTLRKGTIGIRNYSSYLLERVFRIYPLFLFILILSFAAANLTPAYQSAGEYDYISRFWFTAFNGQDLLNQSLLVWRIPESANLRLIPQDWTLTVELLAGAAIPLLAYAGRKHLLLFVL
;
A
#
# COMPACT_ATOMS: atom_id res chain seq x y z
N MET A 1 -14.56 -10.35 33.06
CA MET A 1 -14.95 -10.08 31.66
C MET A 1 -14.79 -8.59 31.43
N ILE A 2 -13.78 -8.17 30.68
CA ILE A 2 -13.62 -6.77 30.25
C ILE A 2 -14.47 -6.63 28.99
N PRO A 3 -15.42 -5.67 28.95
CA PRO A 3 -16.27 -5.50 27.78
C PRO A 3 -15.43 -5.18 26.54
N ALA A 4 -15.75 -5.81 25.41
CA ALA A 4 -15.06 -5.69 24.14
C ALA A 4 -15.10 -4.27 23.49
N SER A 5 -15.61 -3.27 24.21
CA SER A 5 -15.86 -1.91 23.72
C SER A 5 -14.79 -0.87 24.08
N THR A 6 -13.68 -1.25 24.67
CA THR A 6 -12.66 -0.29 25.12
C THR A 6 -11.27 -0.52 24.50
N VAL A 7 -11.22 -0.85 23.22
CA VAL A 7 -10.06 -0.42 22.46
C VAL A 7 -10.36 1.02 22.07
N SER A 8 -9.96 1.97 22.91
CA SER A 8 -10.02 3.38 22.57
C SER A 8 -9.33 3.53 21.21
N ARG A 9 -10.10 3.92 20.19
CA ARG A 9 -9.53 4.27 18.89
C ARG A 9 -8.46 5.31 19.18
N LEU A 10 -7.23 5.01 18.79
CA LEU A 10 -6.13 5.95 18.93
C LEU A 10 -6.30 6.99 17.82
N LEU A 11 -7.23 7.95 18.04
CA LEU A 11 -7.62 8.95 17.06
C LEU A 11 -6.42 9.68 16.43
N TYR A 12 -5.37 9.92 17.21
CA TYR A 12 -4.14 10.53 16.70
C TYR A 12 -3.44 9.68 15.63
N LEU A 13 -3.53 8.34 15.71
CA LEU A 13 -2.97 7.46 14.69
C LEU A 13 -3.79 7.51 13.40
N ASP A 14 -5.11 7.60 13.50
CA ASP A 14 -5.98 7.76 12.33
C ASP A 14 -5.73 9.12 11.65
N THR A 15 -5.54 10.18 12.44
CA THR A 15 -5.19 11.51 11.93
C THR A 15 -3.83 11.51 11.22
N ALA A 16 -2.81 10.90 11.82
CA ALA A 16 -1.48 10.78 11.22
C ALA A 16 -1.53 10.01 9.89
N ARG A 17 -2.33 8.94 9.81
CA ARG A 17 -2.57 8.25 8.51
C ARG A 17 -3.22 9.14 7.48
N GLY A 18 -4.21 9.93 7.87
CA GLY A 18 -4.89 10.87 6.97
C GLY A 18 -3.94 11.91 6.40
N LEU A 19 -3.08 12.48 7.24
CA LEU A 19 -2.06 13.46 6.81
C LEU A 19 -1.03 12.82 5.87
N ALA A 20 -0.52 11.64 6.20
CA ALA A 20 0.41 10.91 5.34
C ALA A 20 -0.24 10.54 3.99
N ALA A 21 -1.51 10.14 3.97
CA ALA A 21 -2.24 9.87 2.74
C ALA A 21 -2.36 11.13 1.86
N LEU A 22 -2.66 12.27 2.47
CA LEU A 22 -2.71 13.56 1.76
C LEU A 22 -1.35 13.95 1.18
N SER A 23 -0.27 13.74 1.93
CA SER A 23 1.10 14.00 1.47
C SER A 23 1.47 13.10 0.29
N VAL A 24 1.20 11.79 0.36
CA VAL A 24 1.42 10.85 -0.76
C VAL A 24 0.61 11.24 -1.99
N MET A 25 -0.66 11.62 -1.81
CA MET A 25 -1.51 12.09 -2.92
C MET A 25 -0.93 13.35 -3.56
N THR A 26 -0.52 14.33 -2.75
CA THR A 26 0.12 15.56 -3.22
C THR A 26 1.40 15.25 -3.99
N TRP A 27 2.24 14.35 -3.48
CA TRP A 27 3.45 13.90 -4.16
C TRP A 27 3.17 13.34 -5.56
N HIS A 28 2.22 12.42 -5.69
CA HIS A 28 1.87 11.84 -6.98
C HIS A 28 1.24 12.86 -7.94
N PHE A 29 0.45 13.78 -7.41
CA PHE A 29 -0.07 14.89 -8.21
C PHE A 29 1.06 15.78 -8.74
N LEU A 30 2.01 16.16 -7.90
CA LEU A 30 3.16 16.95 -8.32
C LEU A 30 4.03 16.22 -9.33
N LEU A 31 4.26 14.91 -9.13
CA LEU A 31 4.96 14.07 -10.11
C LEU A 31 4.25 14.02 -11.47
N SER A 32 2.92 13.99 -11.48
CA SER A 32 2.15 13.97 -12.73
C SER A 32 2.19 15.29 -13.48
N VAL A 33 2.34 16.43 -12.77
CA VAL A 33 2.36 17.77 -13.36
C VAL A 33 3.78 18.20 -13.76
N TYR A 34 4.76 17.95 -12.89
CA TYR A 34 6.14 18.43 -13.07
C TYR A 34 7.11 17.34 -13.53
N GLY A 35 6.65 16.10 -13.63
CA GLY A 35 7.50 14.98 -13.96
C GLY A 35 8.59 14.76 -12.93
N LEU A 36 9.72 14.18 -13.34
CA LEU A 36 10.87 13.93 -12.46
C LEU A 36 11.64 15.20 -12.09
N ASN A 37 11.37 16.31 -12.74
CA ASN A 37 11.99 17.62 -12.43
C ASN A 37 11.64 18.12 -11.03
N ILE A 38 10.64 17.51 -10.37
CA ILE A 38 10.28 17.80 -8.97
C ILE A 38 11.43 17.49 -7.99
N THR A 39 12.42 16.68 -8.40
CA THR A 39 13.61 16.40 -7.60
C THR A 39 14.66 17.51 -7.70
N ASP A 40 14.52 18.44 -8.64
CA ASP A 40 15.44 19.55 -8.81
C ASP A 40 15.33 20.52 -7.64
N GLY A 41 16.42 21.26 -7.36
CA GLY A 41 16.63 22.06 -6.14
C GLY A 41 15.53 23.05 -5.77
N HIS A 42 14.65 23.43 -6.71
CA HIS A 42 13.50 24.30 -6.46
C HIS A 42 12.47 23.72 -5.47
N PHE A 43 12.38 22.39 -5.38
CA PHE A 43 11.47 21.69 -4.46
C PHE A 43 12.15 21.24 -3.15
N ASN A 44 13.45 21.48 -3.00
CA ASN A 44 14.23 21.17 -1.80
C ASN A 44 14.09 22.29 -0.75
N THR A 45 12.86 22.50 -0.31
CA THR A 45 12.52 23.48 0.73
C THR A 45 12.06 22.75 1.99
N PRO A 46 12.07 23.40 3.17
CA PRO A 46 11.48 22.84 4.38
C PRO A 46 10.02 22.40 4.21
N ALA A 47 9.28 23.00 3.29
CA ALA A 47 7.91 22.63 2.95
C ALA A 47 7.80 21.24 2.32
N ARG A 48 8.91 20.63 1.86
CA ARG A 48 8.93 19.27 1.32
C ARG A 48 8.34 18.23 2.27
N VAL A 49 8.34 18.48 3.56
CA VAL A 49 7.69 17.62 4.56
C VAL A 49 6.21 17.36 4.26
N PHE A 50 5.52 18.26 3.56
CA PHE A 50 4.10 18.11 3.20
C PHE A 50 3.85 17.29 1.93
N TRP A 51 4.90 16.88 1.21
CA TRP A 51 4.80 16.07 -0.01
C TRP A 51 6.00 15.13 -0.18
N TYR A 52 6.57 14.63 0.92
CA TYR A 52 7.66 13.67 0.85
C TYR A 52 7.11 12.23 0.81
N GLY A 53 6.49 11.86 -0.30
CA GLY A 53 5.75 10.61 -0.45
C GLY A 53 6.52 9.34 -0.11
N GLU A 54 7.84 9.30 -0.29
CA GLU A 54 8.67 8.15 0.09
C GLU A 54 8.69 7.93 1.61
N ALA A 55 8.88 8.99 2.39
CA ALA A 55 8.86 8.91 3.84
C ALA A 55 7.46 8.52 4.36
N ASP A 56 6.41 9.03 3.73
CA ASP A 56 5.04 8.74 4.10
C ASP A 56 4.67 7.28 3.84
N VAL A 57 5.17 6.67 2.75
CA VAL A 57 5.00 5.23 2.49
C VAL A 57 5.70 4.40 3.57
N ILE A 58 6.92 4.77 3.98
CA ILE A 58 7.61 4.11 5.08
C ILE A 58 6.81 4.25 6.38
N PHE A 59 6.28 5.45 6.65
CA PHE A 59 5.40 5.68 7.79
C PHE A 59 4.17 4.77 7.76
N PHE A 60 3.51 4.59 6.61
CA PHE A 60 2.39 3.67 6.47
C PHE A 60 2.74 2.24 6.82
N PHE A 61 3.92 1.75 6.40
CA PHE A 61 4.35 0.40 6.72
C PHE A 61 4.61 0.23 8.22
N ILE A 62 5.33 1.17 8.84
CA ILE A 62 5.61 1.15 10.28
C ILE A 62 4.28 1.22 11.06
N HIS A 63 3.41 2.14 10.70
CA HIS A 63 2.13 2.34 11.35
C HIS A 63 1.21 1.11 11.22
N SER A 64 1.11 0.53 10.03
CA SER A 64 0.33 -0.69 9.80
C SER A 64 0.90 -1.86 10.59
N GLY A 65 2.21 -2.03 10.60
CA GLY A 65 2.90 -3.05 11.39
C GLY A 65 2.64 -2.90 12.88
N PHE A 66 2.73 -1.67 13.39
CA PHE A 66 2.45 -1.38 14.80
C PHE A 66 1.01 -1.72 15.19
N ILE A 67 0.02 -1.23 14.44
CA ILE A 67 -1.40 -1.50 14.74
C ILE A 67 -1.70 -3.00 14.70
N LEU A 68 -1.14 -3.72 13.73
CA LEU A 68 -1.32 -5.16 13.62
C LEU A 68 -0.74 -5.90 14.81
N ALA A 69 0.52 -5.60 15.16
CA ALA A 69 1.18 -6.21 16.32
C ALA A 69 0.46 -5.86 17.62
N TYR A 70 0.04 -4.61 17.80
CA TYR A 70 -0.68 -4.14 18.96
C TYR A 70 -2.05 -4.83 19.11
N THR A 71 -2.85 -4.83 18.04
CA THR A 71 -4.17 -5.48 18.03
C THR A 71 -4.05 -6.97 18.31
N PHE A 72 -3.04 -7.61 17.71
CA PHE A 72 -2.80 -9.04 17.90
C PHE A 72 -2.35 -9.36 19.33
N THR A 73 -1.53 -8.48 19.92
CA THR A 73 -1.05 -8.63 21.31
C THR A 73 -2.18 -8.49 22.31
N LEU A 74 -3.09 -7.54 22.09
CA LEU A 74 -4.23 -7.32 23.00
C LEU A 74 -5.31 -8.41 22.92
N ARG A 75 -5.54 -8.94 21.74
CA ARG A 75 -6.55 -9.99 21.52
C ARG A 75 -6.17 -11.35 22.10
N LYS A 76 -5.23 -11.46 23.05
CA LYS A 76 -4.86 -12.67 23.83
C LYS A 76 -5.22 -14.02 23.18
N GLY A 77 -5.25 -14.08 21.83
CA GLY A 77 -5.72 -15.22 21.09
C GLY A 77 -4.58 -16.19 20.77
N THR A 78 -4.78 -17.44 21.02
CA THR A 78 -4.04 -18.50 20.34
C THR A 78 -4.28 -18.34 18.85
N ILE A 79 -3.21 -18.28 18.06
CA ILE A 79 -3.31 -18.37 16.59
C ILE A 79 -3.82 -19.76 16.26
N GLY A 80 -5.14 -19.94 16.25
CA GLY A 80 -5.75 -21.08 15.61
C GLY A 80 -5.81 -20.83 14.10
N ILE A 81 -5.65 -21.86 13.30
CA ILE A 81 -5.67 -21.77 11.84
C ILE A 81 -6.94 -21.09 11.31
N ARG A 82 -8.07 -21.32 11.97
CA ARG A 82 -9.36 -20.70 11.64
C ARG A 82 -9.37 -19.18 11.86
N ASN A 83 -8.80 -18.71 12.96
CA ASN A 83 -8.74 -17.29 13.29
C ASN A 83 -7.77 -16.56 12.36
N TYR A 84 -6.68 -17.22 11.98
CA TYR A 84 -5.71 -16.67 11.05
C TYR A 84 -6.27 -16.56 9.62
N SER A 85 -6.96 -17.59 9.14
CA SER A 85 -7.58 -17.55 7.81
C SER A 85 -8.69 -16.50 7.72
N SER A 86 -9.55 -16.38 8.74
CA SER A 86 -10.55 -15.29 8.80
C SER A 86 -9.89 -13.91 8.77
N TYR A 87 -8.83 -13.72 9.52
CA TYR A 87 -8.07 -12.48 9.52
C TYR A 87 -7.49 -12.15 8.12
N LEU A 88 -6.91 -13.13 7.42
CA LEU A 88 -6.40 -12.93 6.06
C LEU A 88 -7.51 -12.58 5.07
N LEU A 89 -8.65 -13.28 5.16
CA LEU A 89 -9.81 -13.00 4.32
C LEU A 89 -10.35 -11.58 4.55
N GLU A 90 -10.53 -11.17 5.80
CA GLU A 90 -10.95 -9.80 6.14
C GLU A 90 -10.02 -8.76 5.53
N ARG A 91 -8.71 -9.04 5.52
CA ARG A 91 -7.71 -8.14 4.95
C ARG A 91 -7.79 -8.09 3.42
N VAL A 92 -7.94 -9.23 2.77
CA VAL A 92 -8.14 -9.30 1.32
C VAL A 92 -9.41 -8.55 0.92
N PHE A 93 -10.54 -8.81 1.58
CA PHE A 93 -11.80 -8.11 1.32
C PHE A 93 -11.78 -6.61 1.62
N ARG A 94 -10.85 -6.16 2.45
CA ARG A 94 -10.64 -4.74 2.72
C ARG A 94 -9.87 -4.04 1.60
N ILE A 95 -8.89 -4.72 0.98
CA ILE A 95 -7.97 -4.12 -0.01
C ILE A 95 -8.48 -4.34 -1.44
N TYR A 96 -8.84 -5.57 -1.79
CA TYR A 96 -9.12 -5.95 -3.16
C TYR A 96 -10.29 -5.23 -3.83
N PRO A 97 -11.45 -5.00 -3.20
CA PRO A 97 -12.57 -4.39 -3.89
C PRO A 97 -12.25 -2.99 -4.44
N LEU A 98 -11.61 -2.15 -3.62
CA LEU A 98 -11.21 -0.82 -4.05
C LEU A 98 -10.08 -0.88 -5.08
N PHE A 99 -9.10 -1.76 -4.86
CA PHE A 99 -8.00 -1.96 -5.80
C PHE A 99 -8.52 -2.39 -7.18
N LEU A 100 -9.38 -3.40 -7.27
CA LEU A 100 -9.96 -3.85 -8.54
C LEU A 100 -10.78 -2.76 -9.22
N PHE A 101 -11.55 -1.99 -8.47
CA PHE A 101 -12.30 -0.86 -9.01
C PHE A 101 -11.36 0.17 -9.67
N ILE A 102 -10.30 0.58 -8.96
CA ILE A 102 -9.30 1.52 -9.49
C ILE A 102 -8.54 0.91 -10.67
N LEU A 103 -8.21 -0.37 -10.62
CA LEU A 103 -7.52 -1.08 -11.70
C LEU A 103 -8.34 -1.07 -13.00
N ILE A 104 -9.64 -1.35 -12.91
CA ILE A 104 -10.56 -1.31 -14.06
C ILE A 104 -10.68 0.12 -14.59
N LEU A 105 -10.80 1.10 -13.71
CA LEU A 105 -10.87 2.51 -14.08
C LEU A 105 -9.59 2.97 -14.79
N SER A 106 -8.41 2.58 -14.26
CA SER A 106 -7.12 2.87 -14.88
C SER A 106 -6.96 2.20 -16.23
N PHE A 107 -7.44 0.96 -16.38
CA PHE A 107 -7.45 0.24 -17.66
C PHE A 107 -8.32 0.96 -18.69
N ALA A 108 -9.52 1.40 -18.32
CA ALA A 108 -10.38 2.18 -19.19
C ALA A 108 -9.73 3.51 -19.57
N ALA A 109 -9.19 4.25 -18.60
CA ALA A 109 -8.52 5.52 -18.84
C ALA A 109 -7.33 5.37 -19.77
N ALA A 110 -6.44 4.40 -19.54
CA ALA A 110 -5.25 4.19 -20.33
C ALA A 110 -5.55 3.85 -21.81
N ASN A 111 -6.65 3.11 -22.06
CA ASN A 111 -7.05 2.75 -23.43
C ASN A 111 -7.92 3.81 -24.11
N LEU A 112 -8.60 4.68 -23.36
CA LEU A 112 -9.40 5.78 -23.90
C LEU A 112 -8.59 7.05 -24.16
N THR A 113 -7.38 7.16 -23.63
CA THR A 113 -6.52 8.35 -23.74
C THR A 113 -5.21 8.06 -24.50
N PRO A 114 -5.27 7.79 -25.82
CA PRO A 114 -4.07 7.48 -26.60
C PRO A 114 -3.05 8.62 -26.65
N ALA A 115 -3.43 9.83 -26.26
CA ALA A 115 -2.53 10.99 -26.20
C ALA A 115 -1.35 10.77 -25.21
N TYR A 116 -1.52 9.99 -24.17
CA TYR A 116 -0.42 9.66 -23.24
C TYR A 116 0.63 8.74 -23.89
N GLN A 117 0.26 7.97 -24.91
CA GLN A 117 1.16 7.08 -25.65
C GLN A 117 2.15 7.87 -26.52
N SER A 118 1.86 9.13 -26.85
CA SER A 118 2.71 10.00 -27.66
C SER A 118 3.39 11.12 -26.86
N ALA A 119 3.07 11.27 -25.58
CA ALA A 119 3.71 12.23 -24.69
C ALA A 119 5.18 11.81 -24.47
N GLY A 120 6.09 12.76 -24.62
CA GLY A 120 7.53 12.51 -24.58
C GLY A 120 8.02 11.95 -23.23
N GLU A 121 9.28 11.55 -23.19
CA GLU A 121 9.99 10.86 -22.12
C GLU A 121 9.97 11.54 -20.73
N TYR A 122 9.45 12.77 -20.65
CA TYR A 122 9.44 13.61 -19.44
C TYR A 122 8.14 13.52 -18.63
N ASP A 123 7.09 12.89 -19.15
CA ASP A 123 5.85 12.72 -18.41
C ASP A 123 5.90 11.44 -17.56
N TYR A 124 5.64 11.58 -16.26
CA TYR A 124 5.61 10.46 -15.32
C TYR A 124 4.62 9.37 -15.75
N ILE A 125 3.45 9.75 -16.27
CA ILE A 125 2.40 8.82 -16.70
C ILE A 125 2.82 8.06 -17.95
N SER A 126 3.45 8.72 -18.92
CA SER A 126 3.88 8.10 -20.20
C SER A 126 4.91 7.00 -20.02
N ARG A 127 5.65 6.99 -18.90
CA ARG A 127 6.56 5.88 -18.54
C ARG A 127 5.85 4.56 -18.31
N PHE A 128 4.59 4.60 -17.90
CA PHE A 128 3.81 3.40 -17.55
C PHE A 128 2.72 3.13 -18.58
N TRP A 129 2.17 4.17 -19.22
CA TRP A 129 1.07 4.07 -20.17
C TRP A 129 1.53 4.41 -21.60
N PHE A 130 2.63 3.80 -22.03
CA PHE A 130 3.22 4.05 -23.36
C PHE A 130 2.65 3.15 -24.47
N THR A 131 1.88 2.12 -24.14
CA THR A 131 1.17 1.23 -25.07
C THR A 131 -0.24 0.95 -24.59
N ALA A 132 -1.10 0.49 -25.50
CA ALA A 132 -2.42 0.01 -25.13
C ALA A 132 -2.31 -1.26 -24.28
N PHE A 133 -3.16 -1.35 -23.24
CA PHE A 133 -3.26 -2.51 -22.37
C PHE A 133 -4.30 -3.49 -22.90
N ASN A 134 -4.03 -4.77 -22.80
CA ASN A 134 -4.95 -5.84 -23.16
C ASN A 134 -5.55 -6.53 -21.93
N GLY A 135 -6.49 -7.46 -22.14
CA GLY A 135 -7.14 -8.19 -21.06
C GLY A 135 -6.18 -9.06 -20.23
N GLN A 136 -5.09 -9.54 -20.84
CA GLN A 136 -4.08 -10.33 -20.11
C GLN A 136 -3.28 -9.45 -19.14
N ASP A 137 -2.99 -8.21 -19.52
CA ASP A 137 -2.32 -7.23 -18.65
C ASP A 137 -3.20 -6.92 -17.43
N LEU A 138 -4.51 -6.74 -17.67
CA LEU A 138 -5.49 -6.52 -16.60
C LEU A 138 -5.54 -7.71 -15.62
N LEU A 139 -5.60 -8.93 -16.13
CA LEU A 139 -5.60 -10.15 -15.32
C LEU A 139 -4.30 -10.27 -14.50
N ASN A 140 -3.14 -10.11 -15.15
CA ASN A 140 -1.85 -10.20 -14.47
C ASN A 140 -1.73 -9.18 -13.34
N GLN A 141 -2.19 -7.95 -13.55
CA GLN A 141 -2.13 -6.91 -12.52
C GLN A 141 -3.17 -7.10 -11.43
N SER A 142 -4.30 -7.76 -11.70
CA SER A 142 -5.28 -8.08 -10.66
C SER A 142 -4.74 -9.07 -9.60
N LEU A 143 -3.71 -9.84 -9.93
CA LEU A 143 -3.14 -10.86 -9.06
C LEU A 143 -2.12 -10.31 -8.03
N LEU A 144 -1.98 -9.03 -7.82
CA LEU A 144 -1.09 -8.31 -6.87
C LEU A 144 0.15 -9.09 -6.41
N VAL A 145 -0.04 -10.16 -5.62
CA VAL A 145 1.02 -10.96 -4.98
C VAL A 145 1.66 -11.96 -5.96
N TRP A 146 0.90 -12.42 -6.97
CA TRP A 146 1.32 -13.45 -7.93
C TRP A 146 1.71 -12.90 -9.27
N ARG A 147 1.93 -11.60 -9.36
CA ARG A 147 2.28 -10.94 -10.61
C ARG A 147 3.57 -11.49 -11.20
N ILE A 148 3.50 -11.88 -12.47
CA ILE A 148 4.66 -12.35 -13.23
C ILE A 148 5.58 -11.14 -13.53
N PRO A 149 6.90 -11.23 -13.28
CA PRO A 149 7.82 -10.09 -13.42
C PRO A 149 8.01 -9.52 -14.84
N GLU A 150 7.49 -10.20 -15.85
CA GLU A 150 7.81 -9.94 -17.26
C GLU A 150 7.40 -8.55 -17.79
N SER A 151 6.50 -7.86 -17.13
CA SER A 151 6.03 -6.53 -17.56
C SER A 151 6.33 -5.43 -16.54
N ALA A 152 7.54 -5.37 -16.02
CA ALA A 152 7.92 -4.42 -14.98
C ALA A 152 7.65 -2.94 -15.35
N ASN A 153 7.60 -2.62 -16.64
CA ASN A 153 7.40 -1.27 -17.16
C ASN A 153 5.94 -0.96 -17.53
N LEU A 154 5.11 -1.98 -17.77
CA LEU A 154 3.69 -1.84 -18.09
C LEU A 154 2.86 -1.93 -16.83
N ARG A 155 2.52 -0.81 -16.21
CA ARG A 155 1.73 -0.76 -14.99
C ARG A 155 0.56 0.19 -15.11
N LEU A 156 -0.65 -0.34 -14.95
CA LEU A 156 -1.87 0.46 -14.85
C LEU A 156 -1.86 1.33 -13.59
N ILE A 157 -1.36 0.78 -12.49
CA ILE A 157 -1.21 1.47 -11.21
C ILE A 157 0.24 1.29 -10.74
N PRO A 158 1.15 2.24 -11.00
CA PRO A 158 2.56 2.11 -10.60
C PRO A 158 2.78 1.89 -9.11
N GLN A 159 1.86 2.38 -8.28
CA GLN A 159 1.92 2.34 -6.81
C GLN A 159 1.43 1.04 -6.19
N ASP A 160 0.91 0.09 -6.97
CA ASP A 160 0.32 -1.16 -6.48
C ASP A 160 1.28 -2.07 -5.71
N TRP A 161 2.59 -1.88 -5.87
CA TRP A 161 3.60 -2.59 -5.10
C TRP A 161 3.45 -2.38 -3.57
N THR A 162 2.93 -1.23 -3.15
CA THR A 162 2.69 -0.95 -1.72
C THR A 162 1.59 -1.84 -1.16
N LEU A 163 0.55 -2.13 -1.95
CA LEU A 163 -0.52 -3.06 -1.57
C LEU A 163 0.00 -4.50 -1.46
N THR A 164 0.90 -4.90 -2.36
CA THR A 164 1.58 -6.20 -2.29
C THR A 164 2.36 -6.34 -0.99
N VAL A 165 3.17 -5.33 -0.65
CA VAL A 165 3.92 -5.31 0.62
C VAL A 165 2.97 -5.31 1.82
N GLU A 166 1.88 -4.53 1.76
CA GLU A 166 0.88 -4.50 2.83
C GLU A 166 0.22 -5.86 3.06
N LEU A 167 -0.12 -6.59 2.00
CA LEU A 167 -0.70 -7.94 2.11
C LEU A 167 0.31 -8.93 2.70
N LEU A 168 1.53 -8.95 2.18
CA LEU A 168 2.59 -9.86 2.65
C LEU A 168 2.99 -9.59 4.09
N ALA A 169 3.24 -8.32 4.44
CA ALA A 169 3.53 -7.92 5.81
C ALA A 169 2.36 -8.24 6.74
N GLY A 170 1.13 -8.00 6.29
CA GLY A 170 -0.06 -8.35 7.04
C GLY A 170 -0.19 -9.84 7.32
N ALA A 171 0.24 -10.69 6.41
CA ALA A 171 0.30 -12.13 6.63
C ALA A 171 1.45 -12.52 7.58
N ALA A 172 2.62 -11.91 7.45
CA ALA A 172 3.82 -12.26 8.21
C ALA A 172 3.77 -11.78 9.67
N ILE A 173 3.31 -10.54 9.93
CA ILE A 173 3.38 -9.91 11.26
C ILE A 173 2.72 -10.72 12.38
N PRO A 174 1.50 -11.28 12.23
CA PRO A 174 0.91 -12.11 13.26
C PRO A 174 1.73 -13.36 13.58
N LEU A 175 2.33 -13.98 12.55
CA LEU A 175 3.18 -15.16 12.71
C LEU A 175 4.48 -14.82 13.45
N LEU A 176 5.10 -13.70 13.08
CA LEU A 176 6.30 -13.19 13.77
C LEU A 176 6.02 -12.81 15.22
N ALA A 177 4.89 -12.14 15.49
CA ALA A 177 4.47 -11.81 16.84
C ALA A 177 4.20 -13.06 17.70
N TYR A 178 3.66 -14.11 17.09
CA TYR A 178 3.46 -15.39 17.77
C TYR A 178 4.79 -16.09 18.08
N ALA A 179 5.70 -16.15 17.10
CA ALA A 179 7.03 -16.74 17.28
C ALA A 179 7.83 -15.99 18.36
N GLY A 180 7.80 -14.64 18.33
CA GLY A 180 8.48 -13.80 19.31
C GLY A 180 8.01 -14.02 20.74
N ARG A 181 6.71 -14.27 20.95
CA ARG A 181 6.18 -14.60 22.30
C ARG A 181 6.73 -15.90 22.86
N LYS A 182 6.89 -16.94 22.02
CA LYS A 182 7.47 -18.22 22.44
C LYS A 182 8.93 -18.05 22.87
N HIS A 183 9.69 -17.25 22.14
CA HIS A 183 11.10 -17.02 22.44
C HIS A 183 11.29 -16.12 23.69
N LEU A 184 10.43 -15.11 23.87
CA LEU A 184 10.48 -14.27 25.08
C LEU A 184 10.20 -15.06 26.36
N LEU A 185 9.29 -16.03 26.31
CA LEU A 185 9.02 -16.94 27.43
C LEU A 185 10.19 -17.86 27.75
N LEU A 186 11.02 -18.21 26.75
CA LEU A 186 12.24 -18.99 26.96
C LEU A 186 13.40 -18.17 27.55
N PHE A 187 13.37 -16.85 27.46
CA PHE A 187 14.38 -15.96 28.05
C PHE A 187 14.01 -15.50 29.48
N VAL A 188 12.79 -15.72 29.94
CA VAL A 188 12.30 -15.32 31.27
C VAL A 188 12.20 -16.52 32.22
N LEU A 189 12.39 -17.73 31.75
CA LEU A 189 12.50 -18.97 32.52
C LEU A 189 13.96 -19.42 32.60
#